data_27f0861df262c3f611f3f27656f350a4
#
_entry.id   27f0861df262c3f611f3f27656f350a4
#
_cell.length_a   1.000
_cell.length_b   1.000
_cell.length_c   1.000
_cell.angle_alpha   90.00
_cell.angle_beta   90.00
_cell.angle_gamma   90.00
#
_symmetry.space_group_name_H-M   'P 1'
#
loop_
_entity.id
_entity.type
_entity.pdbx_description
1 polymer ?
#
loop_
_entity_poly.entity_id
_entity_poly.type
_entity_poly.pdbx_seq_one_letter_code
_entity_poly.pdbx_strand_id
1 'polypeptide(L)'
;MNATLRLTRAAFGAVQRTSPSIAALWAARLFCSPPRRYISERMAGWLANGRRFDVSVGGRRVAAWSWGERGPGVLLVHGWGSRGARFVELGGVLLSSGYRVVTFDAPGHGASSGRLSSGPEFARAAVAVAHAVGGVSAVVGHSLGGFAAALAIQGGLPARRAVFIAPSANVNSYSARFASVLGVRDPVMASMRARLERRLGFEWRWLDVPGFAAAMTIPLLVIHDQGDQEVRWDDGAAITRAWPGAELVTTTGLGHHRIVSDPEVTRRVVLFLRADAPRQ
;
A
#
# COMPACT_ATOMS: atom_id res chain seq x y z
N MET A 1 21.93 0.04 -13.55
CA MET A 1 21.91 -1.12 -12.59
C MET A 1 23.17 -1.04 -11.77
N ASN A 2 23.07 -0.92 -10.43
CA ASN A 2 24.22 -0.80 -9.53
C ASN A 2 24.96 -2.14 -9.36
N ALA A 3 26.21 -2.10 -8.87
CA ALA A 3 27.08 -3.28 -8.71
C ALA A 3 26.43 -4.38 -7.84
N THR A 4 25.79 -3.99 -6.74
CA THR A 4 25.11 -4.93 -5.83
C THR A 4 24.02 -5.73 -6.54
N LEU A 5 23.20 -5.08 -7.37
CA LEU A 5 22.14 -5.76 -8.12
C LEU A 5 22.70 -6.70 -9.18
N ARG A 6 23.81 -6.33 -9.85
CA ARG A 6 24.51 -7.20 -10.81
C ARG A 6 25.01 -8.47 -10.12
N LEU A 7 25.67 -8.34 -8.98
CA LEU A 7 26.18 -9.47 -8.21
C LEU A 7 25.03 -10.36 -7.69
N THR A 8 23.98 -9.76 -7.15
CA THR A 8 22.79 -10.51 -6.70
C THR A 8 22.16 -11.29 -7.84
N ARG A 9 22.02 -10.68 -9.02
CA ARG A 9 21.46 -11.34 -10.21
C ARG A 9 22.34 -12.47 -10.72
N ALA A 10 23.66 -12.31 -10.73
CA ALA A 10 24.62 -13.36 -11.12
C ALA A 10 24.56 -14.54 -10.16
N ALA A 11 24.63 -14.27 -8.85
CA ALA A 11 24.52 -15.31 -7.80
C ALA A 11 23.16 -16.04 -7.88
N PHE A 12 22.07 -15.29 -8.04
CA PHE A 12 20.74 -15.86 -8.21
C PHE A 12 20.66 -16.73 -9.47
N GLY A 13 21.25 -16.28 -10.58
CA GLY A 13 21.35 -17.02 -11.83
C GLY A 13 22.06 -18.37 -11.70
N ALA A 14 23.13 -18.44 -10.91
CA ALA A 14 23.82 -19.69 -10.59
C ALA A 14 22.94 -20.62 -9.73
N VAL A 15 22.37 -20.10 -8.65
CA VAL A 15 21.52 -20.90 -7.73
C VAL A 15 20.29 -21.45 -8.45
N GLN A 16 19.63 -20.70 -9.32
CA GLN A 16 18.44 -21.21 -10.01
C GLN A 16 18.74 -22.30 -11.07
N ARG A 17 20.02 -22.44 -11.51
CA ARG A 17 20.45 -23.53 -12.40
C ARG A 17 20.75 -24.81 -11.62
N THR A 18 21.34 -24.67 -10.43
CA THR A 18 21.80 -25.82 -9.62
C THR A 18 20.73 -26.32 -8.65
N SER A 19 19.92 -25.40 -8.08
CA SER A 19 18.87 -25.74 -7.12
C SER A 19 17.65 -24.79 -7.25
N PRO A 20 16.70 -25.09 -8.16
CA PRO A 20 15.50 -24.28 -8.35
C PRO A 20 14.68 -24.09 -7.07
N SER A 21 14.66 -25.08 -6.17
CA SER A 21 13.94 -25.02 -4.90
C SER A 21 14.54 -23.98 -3.92
N ILE A 22 15.88 -23.91 -3.84
CA ILE A 22 16.59 -22.91 -3.04
C ILE A 22 16.41 -21.53 -3.67
N ALA A 23 16.48 -21.43 -5.01
CA ALA A 23 16.21 -20.19 -5.72
C ALA A 23 14.79 -19.67 -5.44
N ALA A 24 13.77 -20.54 -5.45
CA ALA A 24 12.40 -20.14 -5.14
C ALA A 24 12.22 -19.66 -3.70
N LEU A 25 12.90 -20.28 -2.73
CA LEU A 25 12.91 -19.81 -1.34
C LEU A 25 13.57 -18.43 -1.23
N TRP A 26 14.72 -18.24 -1.88
CA TRP A 26 15.43 -16.97 -1.90
C TRP A 26 14.61 -15.88 -2.60
N ALA A 27 14.01 -16.18 -3.77
CA ALA A 27 13.10 -15.29 -4.46
C ALA A 27 11.91 -14.87 -3.58
N ALA A 28 11.23 -15.80 -2.91
CA ALA A 28 10.13 -15.53 -2.00
C ALA A 28 10.55 -14.59 -0.84
N ARG A 29 11.74 -14.81 -0.28
CA ARG A 29 12.29 -13.96 0.77
C ARG A 29 12.58 -12.55 0.25
N LEU A 30 13.24 -12.41 -0.91
CA LEU A 30 13.54 -11.11 -1.53
C LEU A 30 12.26 -10.37 -1.91
N PHE A 31 11.29 -11.05 -2.52
CA PHE A 31 10.00 -10.51 -2.91
C PHE A 31 9.23 -9.91 -1.73
N CYS A 32 9.31 -10.54 -0.57
CA CYS A 32 8.67 -10.08 0.66
C CYS A 32 9.53 -9.17 1.53
N SER A 33 10.76 -8.82 1.13
CA SER A 33 11.67 -7.98 1.91
C SER A 33 11.58 -6.52 1.48
N PRO A 34 10.92 -5.63 2.24
CA PRO A 34 10.86 -4.23 1.89
C PRO A 34 12.23 -3.56 2.09
N PRO A 35 12.61 -2.63 1.19
CA PRO A 35 13.80 -1.83 1.39
C PRO A 35 13.62 -0.89 2.59
N ARG A 36 14.67 -0.70 3.37
CA ARG A 36 14.67 0.29 4.45
C ARG A 36 15.05 1.64 3.86
N ARG A 37 14.17 2.62 4.04
CA ARG A 37 14.40 4.00 3.59
C ARG A 37 14.63 4.91 4.79
N TYR A 38 15.43 5.95 4.57
CA TYR A 38 15.65 7.01 5.54
C TYR A 38 14.36 7.78 5.84
N ILE A 39 14.23 8.30 7.05
CA ILE A 39 13.15 9.20 7.47
C ILE A 39 13.70 10.63 7.54
N SER A 40 13.05 11.59 6.89
CA SER A 40 13.44 12.98 7.02
C SER A 40 13.05 13.55 8.38
N GLU A 41 13.73 14.63 8.80
CA GLU A 41 13.42 15.33 10.06
C GLU A 41 11.95 15.78 10.12
N ARG A 42 11.41 16.28 9.01
CA ARG A 42 9.99 16.67 8.92
C ARG A 42 9.05 15.49 9.19
N MET A 43 9.33 14.32 8.61
CA MET A 43 8.56 13.10 8.85
C MET A 43 8.70 12.61 10.30
N ALA A 44 9.90 12.67 10.86
CA ALA A 44 10.15 12.31 12.25
C ALA A 44 9.41 13.23 13.22
N GLY A 45 9.48 14.55 12.99
CA GLY A 45 8.75 15.55 13.77
C GLY A 45 7.23 15.37 13.72
N TRP A 46 6.68 15.03 12.53
CA TRP A 46 5.26 14.72 12.41
C TRP A 46 4.85 13.51 13.27
N LEU A 47 5.62 12.42 13.21
CA LEU A 47 5.34 11.24 14.05
C LEU A 47 5.50 11.53 15.55
N ALA A 48 6.47 12.36 15.94
CA ALA A 48 6.69 12.74 17.35
C ALA A 48 5.50 13.51 17.95
N ASN A 49 4.76 14.27 17.12
CA ASN A 49 3.56 15.02 17.53
C ASN A 49 2.28 14.17 17.49
N GLY A 50 2.34 12.92 17.05
CA GLY A 50 1.20 12.01 17.03
C GLY A 50 1.13 11.15 18.29
N ARG A 51 -0.07 10.79 18.71
CA ARG A 51 -0.28 9.79 19.75
C ARG A 51 0.08 8.42 19.19
N ARG A 52 1.24 7.91 19.59
CA ARG A 52 1.69 6.56 19.19
C ARG A 52 0.98 5.48 19.99
N PHE A 53 0.65 4.37 19.32
CA PHE A 53 0.15 3.13 19.91
C PHE A 53 0.62 1.93 19.09
N ASP A 54 0.57 0.74 19.66
CA ASP A 54 0.96 -0.50 19.00
C ASP A 54 -0.27 -1.43 18.90
N VAL A 55 -0.39 -2.14 17.77
CA VAL A 55 -1.44 -3.13 17.52
C VAL A 55 -0.79 -4.48 17.24
N SER A 56 -1.32 -5.55 17.85
CA SER A 56 -0.87 -6.91 17.55
C SER A 56 -1.60 -7.48 16.34
N VAL A 57 -0.86 -7.89 15.33
CA VAL A 57 -1.41 -8.46 14.09
C VAL A 57 -0.64 -9.73 13.72
N GLY A 58 -1.26 -10.88 13.84
CA GLY A 58 -0.62 -12.17 13.56
C GLY A 58 0.67 -12.39 14.36
N GLY A 59 0.68 -12.01 15.64
CA GLY A 59 1.84 -12.12 16.53
C GLY A 59 2.94 -11.07 16.28
N ARG A 60 2.69 -10.08 15.41
CA ARG A 60 3.62 -8.99 15.13
C ARG A 60 3.11 -7.67 15.69
N ARG A 61 4.02 -6.86 16.22
CA ARG A 61 3.74 -5.50 16.66
C ARG A 61 3.72 -4.55 15.45
N VAL A 62 2.59 -3.89 15.24
CA VAL A 62 2.37 -2.85 14.23
C VAL A 62 2.35 -1.52 14.94
N ALA A 63 3.31 -0.65 14.64
CA ALA A 63 3.38 0.70 15.17
C ALA A 63 2.42 1.61 14.40
N ALA A 64 1.57 2.34 15.13
CA ALA A 64 0.56 3.24 14.58
C ALA A 64 0.55 4.57 15.31
N TRP A 65 0.02 5.60 14.66
CA TRP A 65 -0.10 6.95 15.18
C TRP A 65 -1.46 7.53 14.85
N SER A 66 -1.97 8.38 15.73
CA SER A 66 -3.19 9.16 15.51
C SER A 66 -3.00 10.61 15.90
N TRP A 67 -3.68 11.50 15.16
CA TRP A 67 -3.76 12.93 15.39
C TRP A 67 -5.23 13.38 15.33
N GLY A 68 -5.56 14.40 16.10
CA GLY A 68 -6.93 14.88 16.27
C GLY A 68 -7.76 13.97 17.18
N GLU A 69 -8.59 14.57 18.02
CA GLU A 69 -9.46 13.88 18.97
C GLU A 69 -10.88 13.74 18.45
N ARG A 70 -11.31 14.67 17.61
CA ARG A 70 -12.69 14.79 17.10
C ARG A 70 -12.72 14.68 15.58
N GLY A 71 -13.91 14.48 15.03
CA GLY A 71 -14.16 14.39 13.61
C GLY A 71 -14.03 12.97 13.03
N PRO A 72 -14.42 12.82 11.75
CA PRO A 72 -14.38 11.53 11.07
C PRO A 72 -12.94 11.06 10.89
N GLY A 73 -12.69 9.76 11.14
CA GLY A 73 -11.36 9.17 11.05
C GLY A 73 -10.96 8.86 9.61
N VAL A 74 -9.74 9.22 9.21
CA VAL A 74 -9.13 8.84 7.92
C VAL A 74 -7.91 7.98 8.19
N LEU A 75 -7.90 6.74 7.65
CA LEU A 75 -6.76 5.84 7.70
C LEU A 75 -5.86 6.04 6.49
N LEU A 76 -4.58 6.29 6.71
CA LEU A 76 -3.57 6.48 5.67
C LEU A 76 -2.69 5.22 5.57
N VAL A 77 -2.65 4.59 4.39
CA VAL A 77 -1.96 3.32 4.13
C VAL A 77 -0.82 3.54 3.13
N HIS A 78 0.41 3.43 3.60
CA HIS A 78 1.61 3.70 2.80
C HIS A 78 1.93 2.58 1.79
N GLY A 79 2.79 2.88 0.80
CA GLY A 79 3.28 1.94 -0.20
C GLY A 79 4.46 1.09 0.25
N TRP A 80 4.92 0.18 -0.62
CA TRP A 80 6.06 -0.70 -0.38
C TRP A 80 7.36 0.06 -0.09
N GLY A 81 8.09 -0.37 0.91
CA GLY A 81 9.35 0.26 1.33
C GLY A 81 9.19 1.68 1.88
N SER A 82 7.95 2.12 2.14
CA SER A 82 7.62 3.42 2.72
C SER A 82 7.24 3.28 4.20
N ARG A 83 6.54 4.25 4.77
CA ARG A 83 6.06 4.28 6.15
C ARG A 83 4.90 5.26 6.31
N GLY A 84 4.19 5.21 7.43
CA GLY A 84 3.06 6.09 7.72
C GLY A 84 3.38 7.58 7.60
N ALA A 85 4.59 7.99 8.00
CA ALA A 85 5.06 9.37 7.89
C ALA A 85 5.11 9.93 6.45
N ARG A 86 4.97 9.09 5.42
CA ARG A 86 4.91 9.54 4.02
C ARG A 86 3.78 10.54 3.75
N PHE A 87 2.74 10.48 4.53
CA PHE A 87 1.55 11.32 4.39
C PHE A 87 1.59 12.61 5.22
N VAL A 88 2.77 13.10 5.62
CA VAL A 88 2.87 14.30 6.48
C VAL A 88 2.14 15.50 5.91
N GLU A 89 2.22 15.76 4.58
CA GLU A 89 1.53 16.86 3.91
C GLU A 89 0.01 16.67 3.91
N LEU A 90 -0.44 15.53 3.37
CA LEU A 90 -1.86 15.20 3.32
C LEU A 90 -2.47 15.09 4.73
N GLY A 91 -1.75 14.49 5.68
CA GLY A 91 -2.19 14.38 7.06
C GLY A 91 -2.41 15.74 7.73
N GLY A 92 -1.49 16.68 7.51
CA GLY A 92 -1.62 18.06 8.01
C GLY A 92 -2.86 18.77 7.45
N VAL A 93 -3.12 18.62 6.16
CA VAL A 93 -4.30 19.24 5.52
C VAL A 93 -5.60 18.57 5.97
N LEU A 94 -5.62 17.25 6.15
CA LEU A 94 -6.78 16.54 6.70
C LEU A 94 -7.09 17.01 8.14
N LEU A 95 -6.09 17.16 8.99
CA LEU A 95 -6.25 17.68 10.36
C LEU A 95 -6.83 19.08 10.35
N SER A 96 -6.27 20.01 9.57
CA SER A 96 -6.80 21.37 9.45
C SER A 96 -8.20 21.42 8.81
N SER A 97 -8.60 20.34 8.14
CA SER A 97 -9.94 20.15 7.57
C SER A 97 -10.93 19.49 8.53
N GLY A 98 -10.56 19.28 9.81
CA GLY A 98 -11.43 18.72 10.84
C GLY A 98 -11.50 17.17 10.89
N TYR A 99 -10.62 16.48 10.20
CA TYR A 99 -10.53 15.02 10.27
C TYR A 99 -9.60 14.57 11.39
N ARG A 100 -9.89 13.43 11.98
CA ARG A 100 -8.95 12.65 12.76
C ARG A 100 -8.10 11.81 11.80
N VAL A 101 -6.79 11.87 11.89
CA VAL A 101 -5.86 11.15 11.02
C VAL A 101 -5.26 9.97 11.75
N VAL A 102 -5.21 8.82 11.11
CA VAL A 102 -4.58 7.59 11.61
C VAL A 102 -3.64 7.05 10.53
N THR A 103 -2.45 6.65 10.92
CA THR A 103 -1.54 5.92 10.03
C THR A 103 -0.77 4.86 10.81
N PHE A 104 -0.11 3.97 10.10
CA PHE A 104 0.73 2.93 10.70
C PHE A 104 1.91 2.61 9.80
N ASP A 105 2.91 1.99 10.35
CA ASP A 105 3.95 1.29 9.59
C ASP A 105 3.53 -0.16 9.43
N ALA A 106 3.39 -0.65 8.21
CA ALA A 106 2.99 -2.03 7.95
C ALA A 106 4.03 -3.04 8.47
N PRO A 107 3.68 -4.30 8.72
CA PRO A 107 4.64 -5.32 9.14
C PRO A 107 5.92 -5.29 8.31
N GLY A 108 7.08 -5.35 8.94
CA GLY A 108 8.38 -5.28 8.26
C GLY A 108 8.84 -3.90 7.80
N HIS A 109 8.04 -2.85 8.03
CA HIS A 109 8.35 -1.47 7.67
C HIS A 109 8.55 -0.59 8.93
N GLY A 110 9.28 0.50 8.76
CA GLY A 110 9.45 1.56 9.74
C GLY A 110 9.71 1.06 11.16
N ALA A 111 8.85 1.45 12.10
CA ALA A 111 8.92 1.08 13.52
C ALA A 111 8.18 -0.23 13.86
N SER A 112 7.50 -0.86 12.90
CA SER A 112 6.83 -2.15 13.08
C SER A 112 7.81 -3.32 13.11
N SER A 113 7.42 -4.41 13.78
CA SER A 113 8.26 -5.59 13.91
C SER A 113 8.31 -6.43 12.62
N GLY A 114 9.34 -7.27 12.51
CA GLY A 114 9.55 -8.17 11.38
C GLY A 114 10.48 -7.60 10.31
N ARG A 115 10.73 -8.43 9.29
CA ARG A 115 11.59 -8.10 8.13
C ARG A 115 10.94 -8.44 6.79
N LEU A 116 9.83 -9.13 6.81
CA LEU A 116 9.07 -9.55 5.63
C LEU A 116 7.66 -8.99 5.69
N SER A 117 7.10 -8.69 4.54
CA SER A 117 5.76 -8.14 4.38
C SER A 117 5.12 -8.60 3.08
N SER A 118 3.80 -8.38 2.97
CA SER A 118 3.01 -8.67 1.77
C SER A 118 1.75 -7.79 1.74
N GLY A 119 1.10 -7.65 0.59
CA GLY A 119 -0.16 -6.91 0.45
C GLY A 119 -1.25 -7.37 1.42
N PRO A 120 -1.52 -8.70 1.55
CA PRO A 120 -2.47 -9.21 2.55
C PRO A 120 -2.09 -8.90 4.01
N GLU A 121 -0.80 -8.85 4.35
CA GLU A 121 -0.37 -8.44 5.70
C GLU A 121 -0.60 -6.95 5.95
N PHE A 122 -0.43 -6.09 4.91
CA PHE A 122 -0.84 -4.68 4.96
C PHE A 122 -2.34 -4.54 5.20
N ALA A 123 -3.16 -5.29 4.45
CA ALA A 123 -4.62 -5.24 4.58
C ALA A 123 -5.08 -5.65 5.98
N ARG A 124 -4.56 -6.76 6.53
CA ARG A 124 -4.84 -7.18 7.90
C ARG A 124 -4.42 -6.12 8.93
N ALA A 125 -3.26 -5.48 8.73
CA ALA A 125 -2.81 -4.41 9.60
C ALA A 125 -3.73 -3.17 9.52
N ALA A 126 -4.18 -2.79 8.32
CA ALA A 126 -5.12 -1.70 8.13
C ALA A 126 -6.43 -1.92 8.87
N VAL A 127 -7.02 -3.14 8.76
CA VAL A 127 -8.24 -3.52 9.49
C VAL A 127 -8.02 -3.45 11.00
N ALA A 128 -6.94 -4.06 11.51
CA ALA A 128 -6.66 -4.09 12.94
C ALA A 128 -6.41 -2.69 13.54
N VAL A 129 -5.68 -1.83 12.82
CA VAL A 129 -5.45 -0.44 13.24
C VAL A 129 -6.76 0.36 13.24
N ALA A 130 -7.61 0.20 12.21
CA ALA A 130 -8.91 0.86 12.18
C ALA A 130 -9.78 0.45 13.38
N HIS A 131 -9.84 -0.83 13.71
CA HIS A 131 -10.56 -1.32 14.90
C HIS A 131 -9.97 -0.75 16.20
N ALA A 132 -8.66 -0.70 16.35
CA ALA A 132 -7.99 -0.20 17.56
C ALA A 132 -8.28 1.28 17.86
N VAL A 133 -8.71 2.07 16.85
CA VAL A 133 -9.10 3.48 17.03
C VAL A 133 -10.63 3.69 17.04
N GLY A 134 -11.42 2.62 17.17
CA GLY A 134 -12.89 2.71 17.18
C GLY A 134 -13.51 2.95 15.80
N GLY A 135 -12.81 2.59 14.73
CA GLY A 135 -13.28 2.73 13.35
C GLY A 135 -12.75 3.98 12.63
N VAL A 136 -12.89 3.95 11.31
CA VAL A 136 -12.52 5.04 10.40
C VAL A 136 -13.63 5.27 9.36
N SER A 137 -13.84 6.51 8.95
CA SER A 137 -14.83 6.87 7.93
C SER A 137 -14.30 6.70 6.51
N ALA A 138 -12.99 6.84 6.34
CA ALA A 138 -12.36 6.76 5.03
C ALA A 138 -10.97 6.13 5.10
N VAL A 139 -10.52 5.63 3.97
CA VAL A 139 -9.16 5.11 3.79
C VAL A 139 -8.50 5.76 2.58
N VAL A 140 -7.25 6.19 2.74
CA VAL A 140 -6.41 6.69 1.66
C VAL A 140 -5.18 5.80 1.54
N GLY A 141 -4.99 5.18 0.38
CA GLY A 141 -3.86 4.29 0.12
C GLY A 141 -2.97 4.78 -1.02
N HIS A 142 -1.65 4.67 -0.86
CA HIS A 142 -0.70 4.97 -1.93
C HIS A 142 -0.03 3.71 -2.43
N SER A 143 0.05 3.52 -3.75
CA SER A 143 0.77 2.40 -4.38
C SER A 143 0.25 1.04 -3.86
N LEU A 144 1.12 0.18 -3.30
CA LEU A 144 0.72 -1.05 -2.61
C LEU A 144 -0.29 -0.77 -1.47
N GLY A 145 -0.26 0.42 -0.86
CA GLY A 145 -1.24 0.82 0.16
C GLY A 145 -2.65 0.96 -0.41
N GLY A 146 -2.82 1.40 -1.66
CA GLY A 146 -4.12 1.41 -2.35
C GLY A 146 -4.63 0.00 -2.62
N PHE A 147 -3.77 -0.88 -3.12
CA PHE A 147 -4.06 -2.30 -3.27
C PHE A 147 -4.47 -2.97 -1.95
N ALA A 148 -3.70 -2.72 -0.89
CA ALA A 148 -3.99 -3.26 0.43
C ALA A 148 -5.28 -2.68 1.05
N ALA A 149 -5.58 -1.42 0.80
CA ALA A 149 -6.83 -0.80 1.22
C ALA A 149 -8.04 -1.44 0.51
N ALA A 150 -7.93 -1.74 -0.80
CA ALA A 150 -8.97 -2.48 -1.51
C ALA A 150 -9.22 -3.88 -0.90
N LEU A 151 -8.14 -4.62 -0.61
CA LEU A 151 -8.25 -5.92 0.08
C LEU A 151 -8.85 -5.78 1.49
N ALA A 152 -8.50 -4.70 2.21
CA ALA A 152 -9.05 -4.45 3.55
C ALA A 152 -10.55 -4.15 3.50
N ILE A 153 -11.01 -3.36 2.51
CA ILE A 153 -12.43 -3.07 2.29
C ILE A 153 -13.19 -4.36 1.94
N GLN A 154 -12.65 -5.17 1.04
CA GLN A 154 -13.20 -6.50 0.72
C GLN A 154 -13.30 -7.39 1.97
N GLY A 155 -12.31 -7.30 2.87
CA GLY A 155 -12.26 -8.01 4.14
C GLY A 155 -13.06 -7.38 5.28
N GLY A 156 -13.91 -6.37 5.00
CA GLY A 156 -14.83 -5.78 5.98
C GLY A 156 -14.32 -4.53 6.72
N LEU A 157 -13.28 -3.84 6.21
CA LEU A 157 -12.91 -2.52 6.74
C LEU A 157 -14.11 -1.56 6.59
N PRO A 158 -14.65 -0.98 7.69
CA PRO A 158 -15.89 -0.21 7.66
C PRO A 158 -15.66 1.24 7.20
N ALA A 159 -15.02 1.44 6.04
CA ALA A 159 -14.86 2.74 5.43
C ALA A 159 -16.08 3.11 4.58
N ARG A 160 -16.46 4.38 4.58
CA ARG A 160 -17.55 4.93 3.73
C ARG A 160 -17.04 5.44 2.39
N ARG A 161 -15.75 5.77 2.29
CA ARG A 161 -15.09 6.29 1.08
C ARG A 161 -13.66 5.78 1.01
N ALA A 162 -13.16 5.63 -0.20
CA ALA A 162 -11.78 5.27 -0.44
C ALA A 162 -11.11 6.21 -1.44
N VAL A 163 -9.82 6.50 -1.22
CA VAL A 163 -8.98 7.22 -2.19
C VAL A 163 -7.72 6.39 -2.43
N PHE A 164 -7.45 6.08 -3.69
CA PHE A 164 -6.23 5.37 -4.07
C PHE A 164 -5.35 6.27 -4.93
N ILE A 165 -4.14 6.55 -4.46
CA ILE A 165 -3.15 7.39 -5.14
C ILE A 165 -2.11 6.46 -5.76
N ALA A 166 -1.97 6.49 -7.09
CA ALA A 166 -1.08 5.63 -7.86
C ALA A 166 -1.17 4.13 -7.47
N PRO A 167 -2.39 3.55 -7.35
CA PRO A 167 -2.57 2.20 -6.85
C PRO A 167 -2.06 1.13 -7.81
N SER A 168 -1.51 0.04 -7.27
CA SER A 168 -1.30 -1.19 -8.02
C SER A 168 -2.62 -1.95 -8.15
N ALA A 169 -2.96 -2.43 -9.35
CA ALA A 169 -4.19 -3.18 -9.59
C ALA A 169 -4.09 -4.63 -9.10
N ASN A 170 -2.92 -5.23 -9.24
CA ASN A 170 -2.73 -6.64 -8.90
C ASN A 170 -1.27 -6.96 -8.58
N VAL A 171 -1.04 -8.16 -8.10
CA VAL A 171 0.29 -8.64 -7.75
C VAL A 171 1.09 -9.08 -8.99
N ASN A 172 0.47 -9.30 -10.15
CA ASN A 172 1.14 -9.83 -11.33
C ASN A 172 2.14 -8.83 -11.92
N SER A 173 1.74 -7.54 -12.07
CA SER A 173 2.62 -6.47 -12.57
C SER A 173 3.87 -6.34 -11.70
N TYR A 174 3.69 -6.34 -10.38
CA TYR A 174 4.80 -6.27 -9.43
C TYR A 174 5.70 -7.51 -9.51
N SER A 175 5.14 -8.72 -9.60
CA SER A 175 5.91 -9.97 -9.69
C SER A 175 6.65 -10.10 -11.02
N ALA A 176 6.06 -9.65 -12.13
CA ALA A 176 6.73 -9.61 -13.43
C ALA A 176 7.94 -8.66 -13.42
N ARG A 177 7.77 -7.46 -12.83
CA ARG A 177 8.90 -6.52 -12.65
C ARG A 177 10.00 -7.12 -11.77
N PHE A 178 9.64 -7.76 -10.66
CA PHE A 178 10.60 -8.46 -9.80
C PHE A 178 11.35 -9.54 -10.56
N ALA A 179 10.65 -10.38 -11.32
CA ALA A 179 11.23 -11.43 -12.14
C ALA A 179 12.21 -10.86 -13.17
N SER A 180 11.83 -9.79 -13.87
CA SER A 180 12.68 -9.11 -14.85
C SER A 180 13.96 -8.53 -14.20
N VAL A 181 13.81 -7.83 -13.08
CA VAL A 181 14.95 -7.21 -12.37
C VAL A 181 15.95 -8.25 -11.86
N LEU A 182 15.47 -9.36 -11.30
CA LEU A 182 16.34 -10.39 -10.72
C LEU A 182 16.74 -11.48 -11.72
N GLY A 183 16.07 -11.59 -12.87
CA GLY A 183 16.29 -12.64 -13.88
C GLY A 183 15.73 -13.99 -13.43
N VAL A 184 14.56 -14.00 -12.77
CA VAL A 184 13.90 -15.21 -12.30
C VAL A 184 13.21 -15.91 -13.45
N ARG A 185 13.45 -17.22 -13.63
CA ARG A 185 12.82 -18.04 -14.66
C ARG A 185 11.43 -18.53 -14.20
N ASP A 186 10.55 -18.82 -15.16
CA ASP A 186 9.15 -19.20 -14.90
C ASP A 186 8.97 -20.37 -13.92
N PRO A 187 9.74 -21.48 -13.98
CA PRO A 187 9.58 -22.56 -13.00
C PRO A 187 9.89 -22.13 -11.56
N VAL A 188 10.87 -21.21 -11.39
CA VAL A 188 11.23 -20.65 -10.08
C VAL A 188 10.14 -19.69 -9.61
N MET A 189 9.58 -18.87 -10.52
CA MET A 189 8.43 -17.99 -10.22
C MET A 189 7.21 -18.80 -9.79
N ALA A 190 6.87 -19.88 -10.50
CA ALA A 190 5.75 -20.76 -10.13
C ALA A 190 5.95 -21.37 -8.73
N SER A 191 7.15 -21.86 -8.43
CA SER A 191 7.50 -22.41 -7.12
C SER A 191 7.48 -21.36 -6.02
N MET A 192 7.98 -20.14 -6.30
CA MET A 192 7.89 -18.99 -5.39
C MET A 192 6.43 -18.65 -5.06
N ARG A 193 5.57 -18.53 -6.09
CA ARG A 193 4.14 -18.25 -5.94
C ARG A 193 3.47 -19.29 -5.05
N ALA A 194 3.59 -20.57 -5.35
CA ALA A 194 3.00 -21.65 -4.56
C ALA A 194 3.48 -21.66 -3.10
N ARG A 195 4.73 -21.26 -2.82
CA ARG A 195 5.24 -21.11 -1.45
C ARG A 195 4.58 -19.93 -0.72
N LEU A 196 4.40 -18.80 -1.41
CA LEU A 196 3.77 -17.63 -0.83
C LEU A 196 2.28 -17.85 -0.57
N GLU A 197 1.56 -18.52 -1.48
CA GLU A 197 0.15 -18.90 -1.29
C GLU A 197 -0.02 -19.76 -0.04
N ARG A 198 0.76 -20.82 0.11
CA ARG A 198 0.71 -21.68 1.31
C ARG A 198 1.07 -20.92 2.59
N ARG A 199 2.10 -20.05 2.55
CA ARG A 199 2.55 -19.30 3.73
C ARG A 199 1.54 -18.26 4.19
N LEU A 200 0.89 -17.59 3.26
CA LEU A 200 0.04 -16.44 3.53
C LEU A 200 -1.44 -16.79 3.58
N GLY A 201 -1.80 -18.01 3.18
CA GLY A 201 -3.15 -18.55 3.28
C GLY A 201 -4.13 -17.94 2.27
N PHE A 202 -3.65 -17.60 1.06
CA PHE A 202 -4.51 -17.10 -0.02
C PHE A 202 -4.01 -17.58 -1.38
N GLU A 203 -4.88 -17.55 -2.37
CA GLU A 203 -4.52 -17.83 -3.74
C GLU A 203 -4.08 -16.56 -4.48
N TRP A 204 -3.06 -16.66 -5.31
CA TRP A 204 -2.49 -15.53 -6.06
C TRP A 204 -3.51 -14.82 -6.94
N ARG A 205 -4.47 -15.57 -7.51
CA ARG A 205 -5.54 -15.04 -8.35
C ARG A 205 -6.50 -14.10 -7.62
N TRP A 206 -6.60 -14.18 -6.29
CA TRP A 206 -7.43 -13.30 -5.48
C TRP A 206 -6.76 -11.95 -5.21
N LEU A 207 -5.48 -11.81 -5.55
CA LEU A 207 -4.73 -10.58 -5.42
C LEU A 207 -4.85 -9.73 -6.71
N ASP A 208 -6.08 -9.50 -7.13
CA ASP A 208 -6.46 -8.76 -8.32
C ASP A 208 -7.67 -7.86 -8.01
N VAL A 209 -7.42 -6.56 -7.81
CA VAL A 209 -8.47 -5.61 -7.40
C VAL A 209 -9.59 -5.52 -8.44
N PRO A 210 -9.32 -5.37 -9.76
CA PRO A 210 -10.37 -5.42 -10.76
C PRO A 210 -11.24 -6.68 -10.70
N GLY A 211 -10.66 -7.83 -10.36
CA GLY A 211 -11.36 -9.10 -10.28
C GLY A 211 -12.47 -9.17 -9.23
N PHE A 212 -12.38 -8.39 -8.16
CA PHE A 212 -13.40 -8.34 -7.12
C PHE A 212 -14.10 -6.96 -6.98
N ALA A 213 -13.64 -5.95 -7.70
CA ALA A 213 -14.11 -4.57 -7.56
C ALA A 213 -15.60 -4.38 -7.86
N ALA A 214 -16.18 -5.23 -8.72
CA ALA A 214 -17.62 -5.16 -9.06
C ALA A 214 -18.55 -5.36 -7.86
N ALA A 215 -18.07 -5.99 -6.77
CA ALA A 215 -18.82 -6.19 -5.53
C ALA A 215 -18.67 -5.02 -4.54
N MET A 216 -17.85 -4.03 -4.85
CA MET A 216 -17.61 -2.87 -3.97
C MET A 216 -18.75 -1.85 -4.08
N THR A 217 -19.17 -1.33 -2.93
CA THR A 217 -20.33 -0.42 -2.83
C THR A 217 -19.98 0.99 -2.37
N ILE A 218 -18.75 1.21 -1.87
CA ILE A 218 -18.35 2.53 -1.40
C ILE A 218 -17.77 3.36 -2.55
N PRO A 219 -17.99 4.70 -2.55
CA PRO A 219 -17.37 5.59 -3.52
C PRO A 219 -15.83 5.52 -3.47
N LEU A 220 -15.21 5.49 -4.65
CA LEU A 220 -13.76 5.46 -4.81
C LEU A 220 -13.29 6.61 -5.70
N LEU A 221 -12.25 7.32 -5.25
CA LEU A 221 -11.46 8.21 -6.07
C LEU A 221 -10.09 7.58 -6.33
N VAL A 222 -9.74 7.41 -7.60
CA VAL A 222 -8.39 7.03 -8.03
C VAL A 222 -7.68 8.26 -8.57
N ILE A 223 -6.46 8.53 -8.11
CA ILE A 223 -5.61 9.61 -8.63
C ILE A 223 -4.32 8.96 -9.14
N HIS A 224 -4.02 9.12 -10.43
CA HIS A 224 -2.85 8.46 -11.03
C HIS A 224 -2.14 9.36 -12.04
N ASP A 225 -0.80 9.40 -11.97
CA ASP A 225 0.00 10.15 -12.92
C ASP A 225 0.26 9.34 -14.19
N GLN A 226 0.04 9.97 -15.35
CA GLN A 226 0.22 9.31 -16.64
C GLN A 226 1.68 8.91 -16.91
N GLY A 227 2.64 9.64 -16.33
CA GLY A 227 4.08 9.38 -16.43
C GLY A 227 4.64 8.49 -15.30
N ASP A 228 3.81 7.80 -14.53
CA ASP A 228 4.28 6.93 -13.44
C ASP A 228 5.11 5.75 -14.01
N GLN A 229 6.38 5.68 -13.59
CA GLN A 229 7.33 4.65 -14.03
C GLN A 229 7.41 3.43 -13.10
N GLU A 230 6.74 3.49 -11.93
CA GLU A 230 6.75 2.39 -10.95
C GLU A 230 5.49 1.54 -11.02
N VAL A 231 4.34 2.19 -11.07
CA VAL A 231 3.02 1.56 -11.28
C VAL A 231 2.36 2.26 -12.46
N ARG A 232 2.01 1.50 -13.48
CA ARG A 232 1.45 2.08 -14.71
C ARG A 232 0.08 2.72 -14.43
N TRP A 233 -0.19 3.82 -15.10
CA TRP A 233 -1.48 4.48 -15.08
C TRP A 233 -2.64 3.52 -15.41
N ASP A 234 -2.39 2.54 -16.30
CA ASP A 234 -3.33 1.48 -16.65
C ASP A 234 -3.88 0.71 -15.44
N ASP A 235 -3.08 0.55 -14.37
CA ASP A 235 -3.50 -0.11 -13.14
C ASP A 235 -4.63 0.69 -12.46
N GLY A 236 -4.46 2.00 -12.31
CA GLY A 236 -5.49 2.88 -11.75
C GLY A 236 -6.75 2.91 -12.63
N ALA A 237 -6.58 2.99 -13.95
CA ALA A 237 -7.68 2.96 -14.91
C ALA A 237 -8.45 1.62 -14.88
N ALA A 238 -7.75 0.49 -14.71
CA ALA A 238 -8.38 -0.83 -14.61
C ALA A 238 -9.22 -0.96 -13.32
N ILE A 239 -8.70 -0.48 -12.18
CA ILE A 239 -9.47 -0.43 -10.92
C ILE A 239 -10.72 0.42 -11.10
N THR A 240 -10.58 1.63 -11.66
CA THR A 240 -11.71 2.56 -11.85
C THR A 240 -12.80 1.97 -12.75
N ARG A 241 -12.42 1.33 -13.85
CA ARG A 241 -13.40 0.68 -14.74
C ARG A 241 -14.19 -0.45 -14.09
N ALA A 242 -13.54 -1.18 -13.17
CA ALA A 242 -14.16 -2.34 -12.54
C ALA A 242 -14.95 -2.00 -11.26
N TRP A 243 -14.67 -0.86 -10.62
CA TRP A 243 -15.27 -0.46 -9.35
C TRP A 243 -16.49 0.45 -9.58
N PRO A 244 -17.72 0.05 -9.21
CA PRO A 244 -18.93 0.83 -9.46
C PRO A 244 -18.85 2.24 -8.84
N GLY A 245 -19.13 3.25 -9.66
CA GLY A 245 -19.10 4.65 -9.21
C GLY A 245 -17.72 5.22 -8.89
N ALA A 246 -16.65 4.56 -9.30
CA ALA A 246 -15.31 5.11 -9.11
C ALA A 246 -15.01 6.25 -10.08
N GLU A 247 -14.26 7.23 -9.58
CA GLU A 247 -13.78 8.38 -10.35
C GLU A 247 -12.26 8.25 -10.58
N LEU A 248 -11.79 8.62 -11.79
CA LEU A 248 -10.37 8.68 -12.12
C LEU A 248 -9.94 10.12 -12.37
N VAL A 249 -8.97 10.58 -11.59
CA VAL A 249 -8.25 11.84 -11.85
C VAL A 249 -6.86 11.50 -12.36
N THR A 250 -6.58 11.92 -13.60
CA THR A 250 -5.25 11.76 -14.21
C THR A 250 -4.43 13.02 -13.98
N THR A 251 -3.20 12.85 -13.50
CA THR A 251 -2.20 13.92 -13.39
C THR A 251 -1.08 13.70 -14.40
N THR A 252 -0.25 14.72 -14.63
CA THR A 252 0.92 14.65 -15.50
C THR A 252 2.13 15.26 -14.81
N GLY A 253 3.30 14.65 -14.98
CA GLY A 253 4.57 15.18 -14.50
C GLY A 253 4.84 15.02 -13.00
N LEU A 254 3.92 14.44 -12.21
CA LEU A 254 4.13 14.19 -10.78
C LEU A 254 4.88 12.87 -10.52
N GLY A 255 4.61 11.84 -11.34
CA GLY A 255 5.14 10.50 -11.18
C GLY A 255 4.70 9.83 -9.86
N HIS A 256 5.32 8.69 -9.55
CA HIS A 256 4.88 7.83 -8.46
C HIS A 256 5.00 8.43 -7.05
N HIS A 257 6.00 9.27 -6.82
CA HIS A 257 6.31 9.73 -5.47
C HIS A 257 5.78 11.13 -5.16
N ARG A 258 5.95 12.10 -6.07
CA ARG A 258 5.53 13.48 -5.82
C ARG A 258 4.02 13.63 -5.71
N ILE A 259 3.27 12.79 -6.40
CA ILE A 259 1.81 12.78 -6.39
C ILE A 259 1.19 12.73 -4.99
N VAL A 260 1.85 12.08 -4.01
CA VAL A 260 1.34 11.94 -2.63
C VAL A 260 1.41 13.25 -1.84
N SER A 261 2.33 14.14 -2.21
CA SER A 261 2.58 15.41 -1.52
C SER A 261 2.19 16.63 -2.35
N ASP A 262 1.58 16.42 -3.52
CA ASP A 262 1.14 17.49 -4.39
C ASP A 262 -0.07 18.23 -3.79
N PRO A 263 -0.07 19.58 -3.73
CA PRO A 263 -1.15 20.35 -3.13
C PRO A 263 -2.51 20.18 -3.83
N GLU A 264 -2.53 20.07 -5.16
CA GLU A 264 -3.79 19.88 -5.91
C GLU A 264 -4.36 18.48 -5.68
N VAL A 265 -3.50 17.45 -5.64
CA VAL A 265 -3.90 16.09 -5.27
C VAL A 265 -4.48 16.08 -3.85
N THR A 266 -3.80 16.72 -2.90
CA THR A 266 -4.28 16.84 -1.52
C THR A 266 -5.64 17.54 -1.45
N ARG A 267 -5.82 18.64 -2.18
CA ARG A 267 -7.10 19.35 -2.28
C ARG A 267 -8.22 18.45 -2.83
N ARG A 268 -7.95 17.68 -3.89
CA ARG A 268 -8.89 16.74 -4.47
C ARG A 268 -9.31 15.65 -3.48
N VAL A 269 -8.35 15.09 -2.74
CA VAL A 269 -8.64 14.12 -1.67
C VAL A 269 -9.61 14.70 -0.65
N VAL A 270 -9.33 15.90 -0.13
CA VAL A 270 -10.19 16.54 0.88
C VAL A 270 -11.58 16.83 0.34
N LEU A 271 -11.71 17.36 -0.88
CA LEU A 271 -13.01 17.63 -1.51
C LEU A 271 -13.84 16.34 -1.66
N PHE A 272 -13.21 15.26 -2.14
CA PHE A 272 -13.89 13.98 -2.29
C PHE A 272 -14.36 13.42 -0.93
N LEU A 273 -13.54 13.53 0.11
CA LEU A 273 -13.90 13.04 1.45
C LEU A 273 -15.03 13.86 2.10
N ARG A 274 -15.20 15.14 1.74
CA ARG A 274 -16.25 16.02 2.28
C ARG A 274 -17.64 15.80 1.66
N ALA A 275 -17.74 15.18 0.49
CA ALA A 275 -18.97 15.17 -0.29
C ALA A 275 -20.18 14.49 0.39
N ASP A 276 -20.00 13.80 1.54
CA ASP A 276 -21.08 13.22 2.37
C ASP A 276 -21.06 13.70 3.82
N ALA A 277 -20.31 14.75 4.17
CA ALA A 277 -20.49 15.33 5.49
C ALA A 277 -21.92 15.92 5.53
N PRO A 278 -22.79 15.55 6.49
CA PRO A 278 -24.08 16.20 6.63
C PRO A 278 -23.83 17.69 6.74
N ARG A 279 -24.50 18.49 5.89
CA ARG A 279 -24.51 19.95 6.02
C ARG A 279 -25.07 20.26 7.41
N GLN A 280 -24.20 20.74 8.29
CA GLN A 280 -24.61 21.27 9.60
C GLN A 280 -25.39 22.57 9.41
#